data_64280c8262f71900f637ac749d0195f2
#
_entry.id   64280c8262f71900f637ac749d0195f2
#
_cell.length_a   1.000
_cell.length_b   1.000
_cell.length_c   1.000
_cell.angle_alpha   90.00
_cell.angle_beta   90.00
_cell.angle_gamma   90.00
#
_symmetry.space_group_name_H-M   'P 1'
#
loop_
_entity.id
_entity.type
_entity.pdbx_description
1 polymer ?
#
loop_
_entity_poly.entity_id
_entity_poly.type
_entity_poly.pdbx_seq_one_letter_code
_entity_poly.pdbx_strand_id
1 'polypeptide(L)'
;MSGVSPADRYAASRQRSSAPQTEHFARLYEFALDEFQLTGCRALEAGRGVLVAAPTGSGKTVVGEFAIHCAIQSGTKCFYTTPIKALSNQKYAELVERYGRDTIGLLTGDTSINGEAPVVVMTTEVLRNMLYAGSTTLDNLSHVVMDEVHYLADRFRGAVWEEIIIHLPSEVIVAALSATVSNAEEFGAWLSAVRGDTEVIVEEHRPVPLWQHVMAGHHLYDLFSDGHHVNPELIALERGVRSGTPRPGGSRRASRSRHQRHRRTRLTPWRSDVVEKLGSDALLPCIYFLFSRAGCDDAVQQCLRSAIRLTTSEERQRIRSTIAERTMGISDEDLAALDYVDWAEALERGIAAHHAGMLPAFKEVVEDLFQQGLIKVVFATETLALGINMPAKSVVLERLVKWNGEAHADLSAGEYTQLTGRAGRRGIDVEGHAVVLWSDDLDPEVLAGLASTRTYPLKSSFRASYNMAVNLVGTMGRQRTRDVLETSFAQFQADQSVVGLSAEAKRLREAQDGYRTAMSCHLGDFTEYARIREDLSQAEKTAGRRAQMARKTNAENSLMALRPGDVIRIPRGKRAGPAVVLTAADRPA
;
A
#
# COMPACT_ATOMS: atom_id res chain seq x y z
N MET A 1 13.82 -31.58 5.75
CA MET A 1 15.08 -31.40 4.99
C MET A 1 14.92 -32.12 3.65
N SER A 2 14.38 -31.44 2.64
CA SER A 2 14.28 -31.96 1.28
C SER A 2 15.67 -31.87 0.64
N GLY A 3 16.29 -33.00 0.41
CA GLY A 3 17.61 -33.09 -0.19
C GLY A 3 17.57 -32.66 -1.66
N VAL A 4 18.22 -31.56 -1.98
CA VAL A 4 18.49 -31.14 -3.37
C VAL A 4 19.17 -32.30 -4.09
N SER A 5 18.66 -32.68 -5.28
CA SER A 5 19.18 -33.83 -6.03
C SER A 5 20.64 -33.62 -6.46
N PRO A 6 21.43 -34.69 -6.66
CA PRO A 6 22.79 -34.57 -7.20
C PRO A 6 22.84 -33.87 -8.57
N ALA A 7 21.79 -34.02 -9.40
CA ALA A 7 21.68 -33.35 -10.69
C ALA A 7 21.48 -31.84 -10.53
N ASP A 8 20.66 -31.43 -9.56
CA ASP A 8 20.44 -29.99 -9.27
C ASP A 8 21.71 -29.33 -8.70
N ARG A 9 22.46 -30.08 -7.86
CA ARG A 9 23.77 -29.61 -7.35
C ARG A 9 24.78 -29.44 -8.47
N TYR A 10 24.81 -30.38 -9.41
CA TYR A 10 25.70 -30.31 -10.58
C TYR A 10 25.30 -29.17 -11.53
N ALA A 11 24.00 -28.99 -11.80
CA ALA A 11 23.49 -27.89 -12.59
C ALA A 11 23.78 -26.53 -11.93
N ALA A 12 23.56 -26.41 -10.63
CA ALA A 12 23.91 -25.22 -9.84
C ALA A 12 25.43 -24.94 -9.83
N SER A 13 26.26 -25.99 -9.72
CA SER A 13 27.73 -25.84 -9.81
C SER A 13 28.18 -25.36 -11.19
N ARG A 14 27.57 -25.89 -12.26
CA ARG A 14 27.87 -25.49 -13.63
C ARG A 14 27.40 -24.06 -13.94
N GLN A 15 26.25 -23.65 -13.42
CA GLN A 15 25.77 -22.27 -13.50
C GLN A 15 26.69 -21.30 -12.75
N ARG A 16 27.17 -21.67 -11.54
CA ARG A 16 28.16 -20.86 -10.80
C ARG A 16 29.47 -20.68 -11.57
N SER A 17 29.97 -21.74 -12.21
CA SER A 17 31.17 -21.70 -13.02
C SER A 17 31.05 -20.82 -14.29
N SER A 18 29.83 -20.45 -14.69
CA SER A 18 29.56 -19.62 -15.84
C SER A 18 29.27 -18.14 -15.52
N ALA A 19 29.30 -17.74 -14.23
CA ALA A 19 28.99 -16.38 -13.78
C ALA A 19 30.08 -15.81 -12.83
N PRO A 20 31.31 -15.57 -13.35
CA PRO A 20 32.45 -15.16 -12.54
C PRO A 20 32.32 -13.74 -11.97
N GLN A 21 31.59 -12.83 -12.61
CA GLN A 21 31.36 -11.48 -12.07
C GLN A 21 30.42 -11.51 -10.89
N THR A 22 29.35 -12.31 -10.94
CA THR A 22 28.42 -12.52 -9.81
C THR A 22 29.14 -13.08 -8.59
N GLU A 23 30.04 -14.07 -8.79
CA GLU A 23 30.83 -14.62 -7.67
C GLU A 23 31.82 -13.61 -7.09
N HIS A 24 32.48 -12.83 -7.96
CA HIS A 24 33.38 -11.78 -7.51
C HIS A 24 32.63 -10.71 -6.73
N PHE A 25 31.50 -10.25 -7.23
CA PHE A 25 30.66 -9.24 -6.59
C PHE A 25 30.12 -9.72 -5.23
N ALA A 26 29.68 -10.98 -5.14
CA ALA A 26 29.19 -11.56 -3.89
C ALA A 26 30.24 -11.54 -2.78
N ARG A 27 31.54 -11.66 -3.12
CA ARG A 27 32.65 -11.60 -2.14
C ARG A 27 32.93 -10.19 -1.61
N LEU A 28 32.37 -9.15 -2.24
CA LEU A 28 32.49 -7.76 -1.76
C LEU A 28 31.58 -7.47 -0.55
N TYR A 29 30.69 -8.41 -0.20
CA TYR A 29 29.81 -8.29 0.95
C TYR A 29 30.29 -9.20 2.10
N GLU A 30 30.14 -8.71 3.32
CA GLU A 30 30.47 -9.47 4.54
C GLU A 30 29.43 -10.56 4.88
N PHE A 31 28.30 -10.57 4.17
CA PHE A 31 27.22 -11.54 4.33
C PHE A 31 26.94 -12.30 3.04
N ALA A 32 26.34 -13.48 3.18
CA ALA A 32 25.91 -14.25 2.01
C ALA A 32 24.73 -13.61 1.31
N LEU A 33 24.80 -13.47 0.00
CA LEU A 33 23.67 -12.99 -0.79
C LEU A 33 22.56 -14.05 -0.83
N ASP A 34 21.30 -13.58 -0.80
CA ASP A 34 20.13 -14.45 -0.93
C ASP A 34 20.02 -14.98 -2.37
N GLU A 35 19.35 -16.13 -2.57
CA GLU A 35 19.25 -16.77 -3.88
C GLU A 35 18.54 -15.87 -4.92
N PHE A 36 17.54 -15.09 -4.51
CA PHE A 36 16.89 -14.14 -5.42
C PHE A 36 17.85 -13.04 -5.89
N GLN A 37 18.77 -12.58 -5.04
CA GLN A 37 19.79 -11.61 -5.39
C GLN A 37 20.79 -12.21 -6.38
N LEU A 38 21.27 -13.43 -6.10
CA LEU A 38 22.18 -14.14 -7.00
C LEU A 38 21.54 -14.43 -8.35
N THR A 39 20.26 -14.77 -8.40
CA THR A 39 19.51 -14.98 -9.63
C THR A 39 19.44 -13.71 -10.46
N GLY A 40 19.14 -12.57 -9.82
CA GLY A 40 19.14 -11.26 -10.50
C GLY A 40 20.52 -10.86 -11.04
N CYS A 41 21.58 -11.07 -10.25
CA CYS A 41 22.95 -10.81 -10.70
C CYS A 41 23.34 -11.68 -11.90
N ARG A 42 23.02 -12.97 -11.88
CA ARG A 42 23.30 -13.88 -13.02
C ARG A 42 22.53 -13.49 -14.29
N ALA A 43 21.28 -13.03 -14.13
CA ALA A 43 20.50 -12.55 -15.28
C ALA A 43 21.14 -11.31 -15.92
N LEU A 44 21.54 -10.33 -15.12
CA LEU A 44 22.26 -9.14 -15.60
C LEU A 44 23.61 -9.48 -16.22
N GLU A 45 24.40 -10.38 -15.62
CA GLU A 45 25.67 -10.86 -16.18
C GLU A 45 25.50 -11.56 -17.53
N ALA A 46 24.35 -12.23 -17.72
CA ALA A 46 23.97 -12.84 -18.99
C ALA A 46 23.44 -11.84 -20.03
N GLY A 47 23.44 -10.55 -19.75
CA GLY A 47 22.91 -9.49 -20.61
C GLY A 47 21.41 -9.42 -20.69
N ARG A 48 20.68 -10.02 -19.73
CA ARG A 48 19.21 -9.98 -19.67
C ARG A 48 18.74 -8.88 -18.72
N GLY A 49 17.57 -8.29 -19.00
CA GLY A 49 16.87 -7.44 -18.06
C GLY A 49 16.43 -8.20 -16.83
N VAL A 50 16.12 -7.48 -15.74
CA VAL A 50 15.63 -8.11 -14.52
C VAL A 50 14.51 -7.27 -13.89
N LEU A 51 13.46 -7.95 -13.44
CA LEU A 51 12.43 -7.39 -12.54
C LEU A 51 12.53 -8.11 -11.20
N VAL A 52 12.87 -7.39 -10.14
CA VAL A 52 12.89 -7.91 -8.77
C VAL A 52 11.71 -7.32 -8.01
N ALA A 53 10.71 -8.15 -7.73
CA ALA A 53 9.56 -7.82 -6.89
C ALA A 53 9.77 -8.45 -5.50
N ALA A 54 10.17 -7.65 -4.51
CA ALA A 54 10.55 -8.14 -3.18
C ALA A 54 10.14 -7.15 -2.08
N PRO A 55 9.89 -7.62 -0.84
CA PRO A 55 9.52 -6.76 0.28
C PRO A 55 10.53 -5.64 0.54
N THR A 56 10.06 -4.53 1.09
CA THR A 56 10.97 -3.48 1.57
C THR A 56 11.89 -4.06 2.65
N GLY A 57 13.18 -3.74 2.58
CA GLY A 57 14.20 -4.27 3.51
C GLY A 57 14.72 -5.68 3.17
N SER A 58 14.27 -6.32 2.08
CA SER A 58 14.81 -7.62 1.62
C SER A 58 16.24 -7.53 1.03
N GLY A 59 16.70 -6.32 0.66
CA GLY A 59 18.00 -6.13 0.02
C GLY A 59 17.98 -6.22 -1.50
N LYS A 60 16.84 -5.94 -2.16
CA LYS A 60 16.70 -5.88 -3.62
C LYS A 60 17.71 -4.92 -4.28
N THR A 61 18.15 -3.89 -3.58
CA THR A 61 19.13 -2.90 -4.03
C THR A 61 20.46 -3.52 -4.48
N VAL A 62 20.84 -4.66 -3.90
CA VAL A 62 22.05 -5.41 -4.27
C VAL A 62 22.07 -5.76 -5.77
N VAL A 63 20.92 -6.11 -6.35
CA VAL A 63 20.81 -6.40 -7.79
C VAL A 63 21.02 -5.14 -8.62
N GLY A 64 20.51 -3.99 -8.18
CA GLY A 64 20.78 -2.69 -8.80
C GLY A 64 22.27 -2.28 -8.70
N GLU A 65 22.91 -2.54 -7.57
CA GLU A 65 24.36 -2.31 -7.39
C GLU A 65 25.20 -3.24 -8.26
N PHE A 66 24.71 -4.44 -8.54
CA PHE A 66 25.38 -5.32 -9.52
C PHE A 66 25.30 -4.78 -10.94
N ALA A 67 24.19 -4.15 -11.35
CA ALA A 67 24.14 -3.46 -12.66
C ALA A 67 25.17 -2.32 -12.76
N ILE A 68 25.37 -1.57 -11.68
CA ILE A 68 26.44 -0.56 -11.56
C ILE A 68 27.81 -1.24 -11.72
N HIS A 69 28.04 -2.34 -11.01
CA HIS A 69 29.28 -3.10 -11.09
C HIS A 69 29.59 -3.56 -12.54
N CYS A 70 28.61 -4.12 -13.23
CA CYS A 70 28.75 -4.53 -14.64
C CYS A 70 29.14 -3.36 -15.54
N ALA A 71 28.50 -2.21 -15.40
CA ALA A 71 28.79 -1.03 -16.21
C ALA A 71 30.22 -0.50 -15.95
N ILE A 72 30.64 -0.40 -14.69
CA ILE A 72 32.02 0.01 -14.33
C ILE A 72 33.05 -0.95 -14.90
N GLN A 73 32.84 -2.27 -14.77
CA GLN A 73 33.76 -3.28 -15.30
C GLN A 73 33.85 -3.23 -16.83
N SER A 74 32.79 -2.89 -17.52
CA SER A 74 32.73 -2.78 -18.99
C SER A 74 33.17 -1.41 -19.52
N GLY A 75 33.47 -0.44 -18.64
CA GLY A 75 33.82 0.93 -19.05
C GLY A 75 32.65 1.68 -19.69
N THR A 76 31.42 1.33 -19.34
CA THR A 76 30.17 1.94 -19.82
C THR A 76 29.49 2.75 -18.74
N LYS A 77 28.37 3.45 -19.06
CA LYS A 77 27.60 4.22 -18.10
C LYS A 77 26.44 3.41 -17.52
N CYS A 78 26.14 3.66 -16.24
CA CYS A 78 24.93 3.20 -15.55
C CYS A 78 24.16 4.37 -14.96
N PHE A 79 22.85 4.44 -15.20
CA PHE A 79 22.00 5.42 -14.51
C PHE A 79 21.17 4.73 -13.44
N TYR A 80 21.18 5.28 -12.23
CA TYR A 80 20.37 4.83 -11.11
C TYR A 80 19.23 5.82 -10.88
N THR A 81 18.00 5.42 -11.21
CA THR A 81 16.84 6.32 -11.09
C THR A 81 16.02 6.04 -9.86
N THR A 82 15.53 7.11 -9.23
CA THR A 82 14.67 7.04 -8.04
C THR A 82 13.44 7.94 -8.20
N PRO A 83 12.33 7.65 -7.49
CA PRO A 83 11.09 8.43 -7.61
C PRO A 83 11.17 9.85 -7.03
N ILE A 84 12.08 10.12 -6.11
CA ILE A 84 12.14 11.41 -5.41
C ILE A 84 13.59 11.84 -5.15
N LYS A 85 13.80 13.18 -5.09
CA LYS A 85 15.11 13.78 -4.85
C LYS A 85 15.80 13.28 -3.57
N ALA A 86 15.08 13.15 -2.47
CA ALA A 86 15.66 12.71 -1.19
C ALA A 86 16.30 11.33 -1.31
N LEU A 87 15.66 10.41 -2.02
CA LEU A 87 16.19 9.08 -2.29
C LEU A 87 17.41 9.14 -3.23
N SER A 88 17.39 10.03 -4.23
CA SER A 88 18.57 10.25 -5.09
C SER A 88 19.76 10.73 -4.28
N ASN A 89 19.58 11.71 -3.40
CA ASN A 89 20.66 12.25 -2.55
C ASN A 89 21.24 11.16 -1.63
N GLN A 90 20.37 10.38 -0.98
CA GLN A 90 20.79 9.28 -0.12
C GLN A 90 21.56 8.22 -0.90
N LYS A 91 21.02 7.77 -2.04
CA LYS A 91 21.69 6.75 -2.87
C LYS A 91 23.02 7.27 -3.42
N TYR A 92 23.09 8.53 -3.78
CA TYR A 92 24.35 9.19 -4.17
C TYR A 92 25.38 9.12 -3.05
N ALA A 93 25.01 9.46 -1.81
CA ALA A 93 25.93 9.42 -0.67
C ALA A 93 26.44 7.98 -0.41
N GLU A 94 25.53 6.98 -0.41
CA GLU A 94 25.88 5.57 -0.24
C GLU A 94 26.84 5.07 -1.33
N LEU A 95 26.57 5.44 -2.59
CA LEU A 95 27.42 5.03 -3.72
C LEU A 95 28.76 5.76 -3.75
N VAL A 96 28.80 7.03 -3.34
CA VAL A 96 30.05 7.80 -3.19
C VAL A 96 30.96 7.17 -2.15
N GLU A 97 30.41 6.74 -1.01
CA GLU A 97 31.17 6.05 0.02
C GLU A 97 31.80 4.76 -0.52
N ARG A 98 31.09 4.04 -1.36
CA ARG A 98 31.55 2.75 -1.91
C ARG A 98 32.47 2.88 -3.13
N TYR A 99 32.18 3.78 -4.06
CA TYR A 99 32.86 3.87 -5.37
C TYR A 99 33.68 5.16 -5.57
N GLY A 100 33.61 6.10 -4.65
CA GLY A 100 34.31 7.39 -4.72
C GLY A 100 33.59 8.46 -5.52
N ARG A 101 33.92 9.74 -5.23
CA ARG A 101 33.26 10.93 -5.82
C ARG A 101 33.49 11.08 -7.32
N ASP A 102 34.62 10.59 -7.81
CA ASP A 102 34.96 10.72 -9.24
C ASP A 102 34.12 9.76 -10.12
N THR A 103 33.65 8.67 -9.54
CA THR A 103 32.86 7.64 -10.23
C THR A 103 31.36 7.92 -10.24
N ILE A 104 30.88 8.65 -9.23
CA ILE A 104 29.44 8.84 -8.99
C ILE A 104 29.05 10.30 -9.24
N GLY A 105 27.97 10.48 -10.01
CA GLY A 105 27.32 11.76 -10.25
C GLY A 105 25.90 11.80 -9.67
N LEU A 106 25.37 13.02 -9.52
CA LEU A 106 23.99 13.28 -9.08
C LEU A 106 23.33 14.30 -9.99
N LEU A 107 22.18 13.94 -10.55
CA LEU A 107 21.34 14.86 -11.34
C LEU A 107 19.90 14.85 -10.80
N THR A 108 19.49 15.99 -10.24
CA THR A 108 18.12 16.22 -9.82
C THR A 108 17.60 17.52 -10.43
N GLY A 109 16.35 17.90 -10.21
CA GLY A 109 15.77 19.11 -10.80
C GLY A 109 16.50 20.42 -10.48
N ASP A 110 17.26 20.46 -9.39
CA ASP A 110 17.95 21.66 -8.86
C ASP A 110 19.42 21.39 -8.48
N THR A 111 19.93 20.17 -8.65
CA THR A 111 21.30 19.81 -8.27
C THR A 111 21.96 19.03 -9.41
N SER A 112 23.18 19.46 -9.78
CA SER A 112 24.02 18.78 -10.75
C SER A 112 25.43 18.65 -10.20
N ILE A 113 25.87 17.42 -9.94
CA ILE A 113 27.20 17.07 -9.46
C ILE A 113 27.75 15.99 -10.38
N ASN A 114 28.89 16.22 -11.03
CA ASN A 114 29.56 15.25 -11.89
C ASN A 114 28.59 14.50 -12.85
N GLY A 115 27.81 15.25 -13.63
CA GLY A 115 26.73 14.70 -14.47
C GLY A 115 27.19 13.78 -15.59
N GLU A 116 28.48 13.75 -15.91
CA GLU A 116 29.10 12.87 -16.92
C GLU A 116 29.84 11.68 -16.29
N ALA A 117 29.68 11.45 -14.99
CA ALA A 117 30.27 10.31 -14.29
C ALA A 117 29.86 8.96 -14.92
N PRO A 118 30.69 7.91 -14.76
CA PRO A 118 30.32 6.56 -15.18
C PRO A 118 29.00 6.07 -14.57
N VAL A 119 28.69 6.49 -13.35
CA VAL A 119 27.44 6.18 -12.68
C VAL A 119 26.76 7.48 -12.27
N VAL A 120 25.53 7.70 -12.72
CA VAL A 120 24.76 8.90 -12.37
C VAL A 120 23.47 8.51 -11.65
N VAL A 121 23.34 8.97 -10.42
CA VAL A 121 22.09 8.88 -9.68
C VAL A 121 21.18 10.05 -10.06
N MET A 122 19.92 9.78 -10.37
CA MET A 122 19.01 10.85 -10.81
C MET A 122 17.56 10.56 -10.45
N THR A 123 16.72 11.59 -10.50
CA THR A 123 15.29 11.36 -10.46
C THR A 123 14.77 10.85 -11.80
N THR A 124 13.70 10.07 -11.74
CA THR A 124 13.08 9.45 -12.94
C THR A 124 12.72 10.50 -13.99
N GLU A 125 12.22 11.67 -13.56
CA GLU A 125 11.85 12.76 -14.47
C GLU A 125 13.06 13.34 -15.23
N VAL A 126 14.24 13.36 -14.60
CA VAL A 126 15.47 13.84 -15.25
C VAL A 126 15.84 12.90 -16.40
N LEU A 127 15.84 11.58 -16.18
CA LEU A 127 16.13 10.62 -17.25
C LEU A 127 15.13 10.74 -18.41
N ARG A 128 13.84 10.85 -18.13
CA ARG A 128 12.82 11.08 -19.16
C ARG A 128 13.13 12.33 -20.00
N ASN A 129 13.46 13.44 -19.33
CA ASN A 129 13.76 14.71 -20.02
C ASN A 129 15.03 14.59 -20.88
N MET A 130 16.04 13.84 -20.42
CA MET A 130 17.25 13.56 -21.21
C MET A 130 16.95 12.72 -22.44
N LEU A 131 16.08 11.70 -22.33
CA LEU A 131 15.65 10.89 -23.46
C LEU A 131 14.93 11.74 -24.52
N TYR A 132 14.03 12.63 -24.10
CA TYR A 132 13.33 13.54 -25.02
C TYR A 132 14.25 14.58 -25.66
N ALA A 133 15.25 15.05 -24.93
CA ALA A 133 16.21 16.02 -25.44
C ALA A 133 17.29 15.40 -26.35
N GLY A 134 17.37 14.06 -26.40
CA GLY A 134 18.49 13.38 -27.08
C GLY A 134 19.84 13.76 -26.49
N SER A 135 19.95 13.80 -25.16
CA SER A 135 21.15 14.25 -24.44
C SER A 135 22.36 13.39 -24.78
N THR A 136 23.51 14.00 -25.02
CA THR A 136 24.78 13.29 -25.22
C THR A 136 25.26 12.57 -23.97
N THR A 137 24.74 12.89 -22.80
CA THR A 137 25.02 12.14 -21.57
C THR A 137 24.52 10.69 -21.64
N LEU A 138 23.57 10.38 -22.56
CA LEU A 138 23.09 9.02 -22.84
C LEU A 138 24.12 8.18 -23.63
N ASP A 139 25.17 8.81 -24.19
CA ASP A 139 26.17 8.10 -24.96
C ASP A 139 26.91 7.08 -24.07
N ASN A 140 27.08 5.86 -24.57
CA ASN A 140 27.70 4.74 -23.86
C ASN A 140 26.90 4.23 -22.65
N LEU A 141 25.59 4.54 -22.55
CA LEU A 141 24.69 4.02 -21.50
C LEU A 141 24.41 2.53 -21.77
N SER A 142 24.75 1.67 -20.82
CA SER A 142 24.53 0.22 -20.94
C SER A 142 23.46 -0.30 -19.96
N HIS A 143 23.34 0.32 -18.80
CA HIS A 143 22.43 -0.14 -17.76
C HIS A 143 21.61 1.02 -17.17
N VAL A 144 20.35 0.73 -16.88
CA VAL A 144 19.48 1.62 -16.10
C VAL A 144 18.86 0.84 -14.95
N VAL A 145 19.12 1.30 -13.73
CA VAL A 145 18.43 0.81 -12.55
C VAL A 145 17.20 1.69 -12.32
N MET A 146 16.03 1.09 -12.33
CA MET A 146 14.77 1.75 -12.04
C MET A 146 14.30 1.32 -10.64
N ASP A 147 14.67 2.11 -9.65
CA ASP A 147 14.29 1.80 -8.27
C ASP A 147 12.84 2.22 -7.99
N GLU A 148 12.19 1.43 -7.12
CA GLU A 148 10.80 1.62 -6.72
C GLU A 148 9.84 1.70 -7.94
N VAL A 149 10.01 0.82 -8.94
CA VAL A 149 9.24 0.85 -10.20
C VAL A 149 7.72 0.72 -10.00
N HIS A 150 7.27 0.23 -8.84
CA HIS A 150 5.84 0.18 -8.49
C HIS A 150 5.18 1.57 -8.39
N TYR A 151 5.96 2.67 -8.33
CA TYR A 151 5.46 4.04 -8.52
C TYR A 151 4.84 4.30 -9.89
N LEU A 152 5.01 3.41 -10.84
CA LEU A 152 4.26 3.40 -12.11
C LEU A 152 2.73 3.45 -11.88
N ALA A 153 2.24 2.93 -10.76
CA ALA A 153 0.84 3.04 -10.36
C ALA A 153 0.44 4.41 -9.77
N ASP A 154 1.39 5.31 -9.49
CA ASP A 154 1.09 6.65 -8.96
C ASP A 154 0.30 7.47 -9.97
N ARG A 155 -0.84 8.03 -9.54
CA ARG A 155 -1.81 8.74 -10.40
C ARG A 155 -1.20 9.93 -11.16
N PHE A 156 -0.23 10.62 -10.54
CA PHE A 156 0.29 11.88 -11.07
C PHE A 156 1.64 11.72 -11.78
N ARG A 157 2.46 10.78 -11.33
CA ARG A 157 3.86 10.64 -11.76
C ARG A 157 4.15 9.30 -12.44
N GLY A 158 3.26 8.33 -12.31
CA GLY A 158 3.50 6.96 -12.75
C GLY A 158 3.80 6.81 -14.24
N ALA A 159 3.18 7.63 -15.09
CA ALA A 159 3.42 7.61 -16.53
C ALA A 159 4.91 7.76 -16.93
N VAL A 160 5.72 8.46 -16.09
CA VAL A 160 7.14 8.71 -16.37
C VAL A 160 7.95 7.40 -16.46
N TRP A 161 7.61 6.38 -15.65
CA TRP A 161 8.29 5.07 -15.70
C TRP A 161 8.05 4.36 -17.01
N GLU A 162 6.81 4.34 -17.49
CA GLU A 162 6.47 3.74 -18.79
C GLU A 162 7.14 4.50 -19.93
N GLU A 163 7.10 5.84 -19.90
CA GLU A 163 7.79 6.67 -20.88
C GLU A 163 9.27 6.32 -21.01
N ILE A 164 9.98 6.16 -19.88
CA ILE A 164 11.39 5.78 -19.89
C ILE A 164 11.57 4.37 -20.47
N ILE A 165 10.83 3.39 -19.97
CA ILE A 165 10.96 1.99 -20.38
C ILE A 165 10.77 1.84 -21.90
N ILE A 166 9.82 2.57 -22.46
CA ILE A 166 9.50 2.53 -23.90
C ILE A 166 10.56 3.26 -24.73
N HIS A 167 11.14 4.37 -24.20
CA HIS A 167 12.03 5.23 -24.99
C HIS A 167 13.52 4.93 -24.82
N LEU A 168 13.92 4.15 -23.83
CA LEU A 168 15.32 3.74 -23.69
C LEU A 168 15.79 3.00 -24.95
N PRO A 169 17.03 3.22 -25.42
CA PRO A 169 17.61 2.44 -26.50
C PRO A 169 17.52 0.93 -26.23
N SER A 170 17.28 0.12 -27.26
CA SER A 170 17.01 -1.33 -27.11
C SER A 170 18.17 -2.11 -26.47
N GLU A 171 19.38 -1.64 -26.64
CA GLU A 171 20.63 -2.21 -26.12
C GLU A 171 20.85 -1.96 -24.62
N VAL A 172 20.10 -1.01 -24.01
CA VAL A 172 20.22 -0.68 -22.59
C VAL A 172 19.51 -1.73 -21.74
N ILE A 173 20.22 -2.36 -20.83
CA ILE A 173 19.68 -3.36 -19.91
C ILE A 173 18.98 -2.66 -18.75
N VAL A 174 17.76 -3.09 -18.43
CA VAL A 174 16.94 -2.51 -17.34
C VAL A 174 16.95 -3.44 -16.14
N ALA A 175 17.37 -2.92 -15.00
CA ALA A 175 17.20 -3.54 -13.69
C ALA A 175 16.04 -2.83 -12.94
N ALA A 176 14.85 -3.39 -13.00
CA ALA A 176 13.65 -2.86 -12.35
C ALA A 176 13.49 -3.45 -10.93
N LEU A 177 13.50 -2.59 -9.92
CA LEU A 177 13.34 -2.97 -8.52
C LEU A 177 11.98 -2.50 -8.00
N SER A 178 11.21 -3.41 -7.45
CA SER A 178 9.83 -3.17 -7.00
C SER A 178 9.59 -3.65 -5.58
N ALA A 179 8.61 -3.06 -4.90
CA ALA A 179 7.94 -3.73 -3.78
C ALA A 179 7.19 -4.98 -4.30
N THR A 180 6.69 -5.82 -3.39
CA THR A 180 5.87 -6.98 -3.76
C THR A 180 4.56 -6.54 -4.40
N VAL A 181 4.34 -6.97 -5.63
CA VAL A 181 3.11 -6.72 -6.40
C VAL A 181 2.49 -8.04 -6.83
N SER A 182 1.16 -8.11 -6.86
CA SER A 182 0.44 -9.36 -7.12
C SER A 182 0.47 -9.80 -8.60
N ASN A 183 0.80 -8.89 -9.50
CA ASN A 183 0.89 -9.13 -10.94
C ASN A 183 2.30 -8.87 -11.50
N ALA A 184 3.33 -9.24 -10.74
CA ALA A 184 4.73 -9.12 -11.18
C ALA A 184 4.99 -9.84 -12.50
N GLU A 185 4.37 -11.00 -12.71
CA GLU A 185 4.50 -11.76 -13.97
C GLU A 185 3.89 -11.01 -15.16
N GLU A 186 2.72 -10.38 -14.99
CA GLU A 186 2.10 -9.55 -16.03
C GLU A 186 3.00 -8.36 -16.40
N PHE A 187 3.54 -7.68 -15.40
CA PHE A 187 4.46 -6.57 -15.61
C PHE A 187 5.77 -7.03 -16.25
N GLY A 188 6.30 -8.18 -15.84
CA GLY A 188 7.48 -8.79 -16.44
C GLY A 188 7.26 -9.24 -17.89
N ALA A 189 6.08 -9.75 -18.22
CA ALA A 189 5.71 -10.08 -19.60
C ALA A 189 5.66 -8.83 -20.48
N TRP A 190 5.14 -7.71 -19.98
CA TRP A 190 5.21 -6.43 -20.66
C TRP A 190 6.65 -5.93 -20.84
N LEU A 191 7.47 -5.98 -19.78
CA LEU A 191 8.89 -5.62 -19.88
C LEU A 191 9.60 -6.46 -20.95
N SER A 192 9.36 -7.76 -20.98
CA SER A 192 9.93 -8.66 -21.99
C SER A 192 9.46 -8.33 -23.41
N ALA A 193 8.19 -7.94 -23.57
CA ALA A 193 7.65 -7.52 -24.86
C ALA A 193 8.28 -6.22 -25.38
N VAL A 194 8.60 -5.27 -24.47
CA VAL A 194 9.12 -3.94 -24.83
C VAL A 194 10.65 -3.92 -24.87
N ARG A 195 11.33 -4.64 -23.94
CA ARG A 195 12.77 -4.57 -23.71
C ARG A 195 13.54 -5.84 -24.08
N GLY A 196 12.85 -6.90 -24.46
CA GLY A 196 13.46 -8.20 -24.69
C GLY A 196 13.55 -9.06 -23.44
N ASP A 197 14.38 -10.08 -23.46
CA ASP A 197 14.47 -11.10 -22.41
C ASP A 197 14.70 -10.48 -21.02
N THR A 198 13.71 -10.65 -20.15
CA THR A 198 13.68 -10.09 -18.79
C THR A 198 13.38 -11.20 -17.78
N GLU A 199 14.28 -11.42 -16.83
CA GLU A 199 14.07 -12.36 -15.73
C GLU A 199 13.15 -11.74 -14.69
N VAL A 200 12.08 -12.45 -14.34
CA VAL A 200 11.11 -12.01 -13.31
C VAL A 200 11.39 -12.77 -12.02
N ILE A 201 11.74 -12.06 -10.98
CA ILE A 201 12.09 -12.61 -9.67
C ILE A 201 11.09 -12.09 -8.65
N VAL A 202 10.32 -13.00 -8.06
CA VAL A 202 9.35 -12.68 -7.01
C VAL A 202 9.83 -13.29 -5.70
N GLU A 203 10.05 -12.44 -4.70
CA GLU A 203 10.38 -12.86 -3.33
C GLU A 203 9.29 -12.38 -2.39
N GLU A 204 8.62 -13.29 -1.72
CA GLU A 204 7.54 -12.97 -0.78
C GLU A 204 8.00 -13.05 0.67
N HIS A 205 9.14 -13.70 0.91
CA HIS A 205 9.65 -13.86 2.26
C HIS A 205 10.19 -12.54 2.82
N ARG A 206 9.62 -12.13 3.94
CA ARG A 206 10.10 -10.96 4.68
C ARG A 206 11.18 -11.41 5.69
N PRO A 207 12.43 -10.90 5.58
CA PRO A 207 13.53 -11.34 6.46
C PRO A 207 13.27 -11.11 7.95
N VAL A 208 12.56 -10.04 8.31
CA VAL A 208 12.16 -9.71 9.68
C VAL A 208 10.64 -9.83 9.79
N PRO A 209 10.08 -10.75 10.57
CA PRO A 209 8.64 -10.88 10.77
C PRO A 209 8.01 -9.56 11.25
N LEU A 210 6.76 -9.29 10.83
CA LEU A 210 6.03 -8.08 11.21
C LEU A 210 4.79 -8.45 12.02
N TRP A 211 4.76 -8.02 13.27
CA TRP A 211 3.62 -8.14 14.15
C TRP A 211 2.69 -6.94 14.04
N GLN A 212 1.41 -7.20 14.04
CA GLN A 212 0.37 -6.19 13.88
C GLN A 212 -0.35 -5.97 15.20
N HIS A 213 -0.47 -4.71 15.62
CA HIS A 213 -1.07 -4.35 16.89
C HIS A 213 -2.06 -3.20 16.75
N VAL A 214 -2.98 -3.11 17.70
CA VAL A 214 -3.86 -1.96 17.93
C VAL A 214 -3.64 -1.43 19.33
N MET A 215 -3.36 -0.15 19.45
CA MET A 215 -3.25 0.49 20.75
C MET A 215 -4.55 1.21 21.13
N ALA A 216 -5.21 0.76 22.18
CA ALA A 216 -6.43 1.37 22.71
C ALA A 216 -6.22 1.81 24.18
N GLY A 217 -6.29 3.11 24.43
CA GLY A 217 -5.92 3.71 25.72
C GLY A 217 -4.43 3.47 26.01
N HIS A 218 -4.11 2.73 27.08
CA HIS A 218 -2.74 2.36 27.45
C HIS A 218 -2.42 0.88 27.16
N HIS A 219 -3.30 0.15 26.46
CA HIS A 219 -3.13 -1.27 26.17
C HIS A 219 -2.77 -1.46 24.70
N LEU A 220 -1.75 -2.27 24.46
CA LEU A 220 -1.35 -2.77 23.16
C LEU A 220 -1.96 -4.16 22.98
N TYR A 221 -2.83 -4.31 21.98
CA TYR A 221 -3.49 -5.56 21.63
C TYR A 221 -2.89 -6.10 20.35
N ASP A 222 -2.66 -7.40 20.28
CA ASP A 222 -2.36 -8.04 19.01
C ASP A 222 -3.59 -7.98 18.10
N LEU A 223 -3.39 -7.65 16.82
CA LEU A 223 -4.48 -7.61 15.85
C LEU A 223 -5.05 -9.00 15.60
N PHE A 224 -4.20 -10.02 15.60
CA PHE A 224 -4.56 -11.42 15.37
C PHE A 224 -4.35 -12.26 16.62
N SER A 225 -5.28 -13.18 16.91
CA SER A 225 -5.18 -14.10 18.05
C SER A 225 -4.32 -15.33 17.75
N ASP A 226 -4.28 -15.78 16.49
CA ASP A 226 -3.60 -17.00 16.03
C ASP A 226 -2.90 -16.80 14.67
N GLY A 227 -2.61 -15.55 14.33
CA GLY A 227 -2.01 -15.17 13.05
C GLY A 227 -2.99 -14.98 11.89
N HIS A 228 -4.25 -15.39 12.02
CA HIS A 228 -5.26 -15.32 10.96
C HIS A 228 -6.59 -14.71 11.41
N HIS A 229 -7.05 -14.98 12.61
CA HIS A 229 -8.33 -14.47 13.12
C HIS A 229 -8.13 -13.17 13.92
N VAL A 230 -9.00 -12.20 13.66
CA VAL A 230 -9.00 -10.93 14.40
C VAL A 230 -9.21 -11.20 15.88
N ASN A 231 -8.43 -10.52 16.71
CA ASN A 231 -8.49 -10.64 18.16
C ASN A 231 -9.92 -10.32 18.69
N PRO A 232 -10.59 -11.27 19.36
CA PRO A 232 -11.94 -11.08 19.87
C PRO A 232 -12.09 -9.90 20.83
N GLU A 233 -11.02 -9.52 21.54
CA GLU A 233 -11.03 -8.36 22.44
C GLU A 233 -11.21 -7.05 21.68
N LEU A 234 -10.60 -6.90 20.49
CA LEU A 234 -10.78 -5.74 19.63
C LEU A 234 -12.19 -5.64 19.08
N ILE A 235 -12.79 -6.77 18.68
CA ILE A 235 -14.18 -6.83 18.23
C ILE A 235 -15.13 -6.46 19.38
N ALA A 236 -14.85 -6.91 20.59
CA ALA A 236 -15.64 -6.55 21.76
C ALA A 236 -15.54 -5.05 22.12
N LEU A 237 -14.35 -4.45 21.96
CA LEU A 237 -14.13 -3.01 22.12
C LEU A 237 -14.96 -2.20 21.12
N GLU A 238 -14.92 -2.58 19.84
CA GLU A 238 -15.68 -1.94 18.77
C GLU A 238 -17.20 -1.99 19.04
N ARG A 239 -17.73 -3.18 19.36
CA ARG A 239 -19.15 -3.36 19.71
C ARG A 239 -19.55 -2.54 20.94
N GLY A 240 -18.67 -2.45 21.93
CA GLY A 240 -18.88 -1.62 23.12
C GLY A 240 -18.96 -0.13 22.80
N VAL A 241 -18.17 0.36 21.87
CA VAL A 241 -18.21 1.75 21.39
C VAL A 241 -19.48 2.01 20.59
N ARG A 242 -19.83 1.15 19.65
CA ARG A 242 -21.04 1.28 18.79
C ARG A 242 -22.36 1.16 19.57
N SER A 243 -22.42 0.30 20.59
CA SER A 243 -23.63 0.09 21.41
C SER A 243 -23.83 1.09 22.54
N GLY A 244 -22.84 1.94 22.82
CA GLY A 244 -22.91 2.88 23.96
C GLY A 244 -22.96 2.21 25.34
N THR A 245 -22.73 0.88 25.41
CA THR A 245 -22.80 0.10 26.66
C THR A 245 -21.48 0.19 27.43
N PRO A 246 -21.53 0.30 28.78
CA PRO A 246 -20.34 0.27 29.63
C PRO A 246 -19.69 -1.13 29.60
N ARG A 247 -18.36 -1.18 29.58
CA ARG A 247 -17.54 -2.40 29.58
C ARG A 247 -17.99 -3.48 30.56
N PRO A 248 -18.07 -4.77 30.19
CA PRO A 248 -18.16 -5.88 31.12
C PRO A 248 -16.77 -6.11 31.76
N GLY A 249 -16.59 -5.74 33.03
CA GLY A 249 -15.33 -6.02 33.75
C GLY A 249 -15.12 -5.20 35.03
N GLY A 250 -16.00 -4.32 35.40
CA GLY A 250 -15.93 -3.56 36.66
C GLY A 250 -16.82 -4.14 37.76
N SER A 251 -16.20 -4.76 38.76
CA SER A 251 -16.85 -5.25 39.99
C SER A 251 -17.90 -4.23 40.52
N ARG A 252 -19.18 -4.68 40.63
CA ARG A 252 -20.24 -3.98 41.30
C ARG A 252 -19.90 -3.83 42.77
N ARG A 253 -19.40 -2.67 43.20
CA ARG A 253 -19.62 -2.14 44.53
C ARG A 253 -20.04 -0.68 44.40
N ALA A 254 -21.34 -0.50 44.49
CA ALA A 254 -21.97 0.81 44.56
C ALA A 254 -21.56 1.52 45.86
N SER A 255 -20.98 2.72 45.71
CA SER A 255 -20.97 3.71 46.78
C SER A 255 -21.33 5.06 46.16
N ARG A 256 -22.34 5.68 46.77
CA ARG A 256 -22.96 6.93 46.39
C ARG A 256 -21.96 8.09 46.47
N SER A 257 -21.68 8.73 45.32
CA SER A 257 -21.32 10.14 45.32
C SER A 257 -21.69 10.75 43.95
N ARG A 258 -22.58 11.74 44.03
CA ARG A 258 -23.30 12.39 42.91
C ARG A 258 -22.42 13.37 42.09
N HIS A 259 -21.08 13.27 42.10
CA HIS A 259 -20.15 14.22 41.47
C HIS A 259 -19.04 13.59 40.66
N GLN A 260 -19.14 12.32 40.27
CA GLN A 260 -18.26 11.78 39.24
C GLN A 260 -19.03 11.64 37.91
N ARG A 261 -19.12 12.76 37.16
CA ARG A 261 -19.36 12.70 35.72
C ARG A 261 -18.35 11.71 35.14
N HIS A 262 -18.84 10.62 34.54
CA HIS A 262 -18.11 9.58 33.88
C HIS A 262 -16.90 10.18 33.09
N ARG A 263 -15.70 9.97 33.57
CA ARG A 263 -14.52 9.96 32.71
C ARG A 263 -14.74 8.75 31.78
N ARG A 264 -15.36 8.97 30.63
CA ARG A 264 -15.27 8.03 29.52
C ARG A 264 -13.78 7.79 29.36
N THR A 265 -13.30 6.57 29.60
CA THR A 265 -11.91 6.20 29.36
C THR A 265 -11.68 6.43 27.87
N ARG A 266 -10.94 7.45 27.54
CA ARG A 266 -10.64 7.81 26.15
C ARG A 266 -9.86 6.65 25.56
N LEU A 267 -10.41 5.92 24.60
CA LEU A 267 -9.75 4.80 23.96
C LEU A 267 -8.66 5.26 22.99
N THR A 268 -8.81 6.44 22.41
CA THR A 268 -7.74 7.05 21.59
C THR A 268 -6.63 7.53 22.52
N PRO A 269 -5.42 6.96 22.47
CA PRO A 269 -4.32 7.34 23.34
C PRO A 269 -3.79 8.74 23.03
N TRP A 270 -3.13 9.37 23.99
CA TRP A 270 -2.32 10.55 23.73
C TRP A 270 -0.99 10.13 23.08
N ARG A 271 -0.40 11.00 22.24
CA ARG A 271 0.88 10.71 21.57
C ARG A 271 2.00 10.45 22.58
N SER A 272 2.05 11.21 23.68
CA SER A 272 2.95 10.96 24.80
C SER A 272 2.80 9.56 25.39
N ASP A 273 1.56 9.12 25.63
CA ASP A 273 1.29 7.79 26.20
C ASP A 273 1.73 6.67 25.24
N VAL A 274 1.58 6.89 23.93
CA VAL A 274 2.07 5.96 22.91
C VAL A 274 3.59 5.83 23.00
N VAL A 275 4.30 6.96 23.04
CA VAL A 275 5.78 6.98 23.11
C VAL A 275 6.26 6.32 24.40
N GLU A 276 5.65 6.60 25.55
CA GLU A 276 5.99 5.97 26.82
C GLU A 276 5.73 4.46 26.79
N LYS A 277 4.58 4.03 26.24
CA LYS A 277 4.24 2.61 26.11
C LYS A 277 5.23 1.87 25.23
N LEU A 278 5.56 2.41 24.05
CA LEU A 278 6.57 1.82 23.17
C LEU A 278 7.95 1.75 23.83
N GLY A 279 8.32 2.78 24.60
CA GLY A 279 9.56 2.78 25.37
C GLY A 279 9.57 1.69 26.44
N SER A 280 8.50 1.52 27.22
CA SER A 280 8.38 0.51 28.26
C SER A 280 8.40 -0.93 27.72
N ASP A 281 7.86 -1.13 26.52
CA ASP A 281 7.79 -2.44 25.87
C ASP A 281 9.02 -2.72 24.98
N ALA A 282 10.06 -1.86 25.05
CA ALA A 282 11.28 -1.97 24.25
C ALA A 282 11.02 -1.99 22.72
N LEU A 283 10.02 -1.27 22.25
CA LEU A 283 9.61 -1.17 20.85
C LEU A 283 10.18 0.06 20.12
N LEU A 284 11.12 0.79 20.74
CA LEU A 284 11.84 1.88 20.10
C LEU A 284 13.12 1.37 19.39
N PRO A 285 13.63 2.06 18.34
CA PRO A 285 13.11 3.29 17.77
C PRO A 285 11.84 3.09 16.93
N CYS A 286 11.01 4.14 16.84
CA CYS A 286 9.80 4.10 16.06
C CYS A 286 9.66 5.26 15.08
N ILE A 287 8.97 5.02 13.96
CA ILE A 287 8.44 6.03 13.07
C ILE A 287 6.94 6.15 13.33
N TYR A 288 6.49 7.35 13.65
CA TYR A 288 5.09 7.64 13.95
C TYR A 288 4.49 8.48 12.81
N PHE A 289 3.66 7.86 11.98
CA PHE A 289 3.07 8.51 10.82
C PHE A 289 1.85 9.34 11.17
N LEU A 290 1.93 10.61 10.79
CA LEU A 290 0.89 11.62 10.91
C LEU A 290 0.68 12.27 9.54
N PHE A 291 -0.41 12.08 8.87
CA PHE A 291 -0.63 12.60 7.51
C PHE A 291 -0.84 14.14 7.47
N SER A 292 -0.15 14.86 8.34
CA SER A 292 -0.20 16.32 8.49
C SER A 292 1.13 16.88 8.97
N ARG A 293 1.66 17.89 8.29
CA ARG A 293 2.90 18.59 8.69
C ARG A 293 2.74 19.23 10.06
N ALA A 294 1.71 20.06 10.23
CA ALA A 294 1.39 20.67 11.51
C ALA A 294 1.15 19.63 12.62
N GLY A 295 0.57 18.47 12.26
CA GLY A 295 0.39 17.36 13.20
C GLY A 295 1.71 16.78 13.71
N CYS A 296 2.78 16.76 12.88
CA CYS A 296 4.12 16.33 13.29
C CYS A 296 4.73 17.31 14.30
N ASP A 297 4.64 18.61 14.02
CA ASP A 297 5.16 19.66 14.91
C ASP A 297 4.39 19.68 16.24
N ASP A 298 3.06 19.60 16.19
CA ASP A 298 2.21 19.49 17.39
C ASP A 298 2.55 18.25 18.23
N ALA A 299 2.92 17.13 17.61
CA ALA A 299 3.28 15.92 18.32
C ALA A 299 4.60 16.07 19.07
N VAL A 300 5.59 16.70 18.46
CA VAL A 300 6.86 17.06 19.12
C VAL A 300 6.58 17.98 20.31
N GLN A 301 5.77 19.02 20.14
CA GLN A 301 5.41 19.96 21.21
C GLN A 301 4.65 19.26 22.36
N GLN A 302 3.79 18.29 22.07
CA GLN A 302 3.12 17.49 23.11
C GLN A 302 4.14 16.69 23.93
N CYS A 303 5.12 16.06 23.27
CA CYS A 303 6.17 15.30 23.93
C CYS A 303 7.09 16.20 24.76
N LEU A 304 7.43 17.40 24.28
CA LEU A 304 8.22 18.38 25.03
C LEU A 304 7.52 18.79 26.33
N ARG A 305 6.20 19.00 26.29
CA ARG A 305 5.37 19.35 27.47
C ARG A 305 5.23 18.20 28.47
N SER A 306 5.30 16.94 28.02
CA SER A 306 5.16 15.75 28.87
C SER A 306 6.45 15.33 29.58
N ALA A 307 7.53 16.08 29.48
CA ALA A 307 8.83 15.78 30.10
C ALA A 307 9.46 14.43 29.70
N ILE A 308 9.01 13.80 28.61
CA ILE A 308 9.58 12.56 28.08
C ILE A 308 11.04 12.79 27.71
N ARG A 309 11.91 11.88 28.12
CA ARG A 309 13.33 11.82 27.76
C ARG A 309 13.70 10.38 27.41
N LEU A 310 14.14 10.17 26.18
CA LEU A 310 14.47 8.86 25.63
C LEU A 310 15.98 8.66 25.45
N THR A 311 16.78 9.68 25.78
CA THR A 311 18.23 9.70 25.59
C THR A 311 18.98 9.71 26.90
N THR A 312 20.16 9.09 26.90
CA THR A 312 21.15 9.17 27.97
C THR A 312 21.89 10.51 27.93
N SER A 313 22.70 10.81 28.95
CA SER A 313 23.52 12.01 28.98
C SER A 313 24.60 12.03 27.89
N GLU A 314 25.16 10.86 27.57
CA GLU A 314 26.17 10.69 26.51
C GLU A 314 25.56 10.88 25.12
N GLU A 315 24.39 10.26 24.89
CA GLU A 315 23.65 10.44 23.62
C GLU A 315 23.31 11.92 23.38
N ARG A 316 22.87 12.63 24.40
CA ARG A 316 22.59 14.09 24.32
C ARG A 316 23.83 14.89 23.93
N GLN A 317 24.99 14.59 24.49
CA GLN A 317 26.21 15.28 24.13
C GLN A 317 26.59 15.06 22.67
N ARG A 318 26.45 13.83 22.17
CA ARG A 318 26.66 13.50 20.75
C ARG A 318 25.69 14.24 19.86
N ILE A 319 24.40 14.26 20.21
CA ILE A 319 23.37 15.02 19.47
C ILE A 319 23.74 16.50 19.39
N ARG A 320 24.12 17.12 20.51
CA ARG A 320 24.55 18.54 20.54
C ARG A 320 25.74 18.82 19.62
N SER A 321 26.73 17.93 19.62
CA SER A 321 27.91 18.09 18.75
C SER A 321 27.51 18.02 17.28
N THR A 322 26.66 17.06 16.89
CA THR A 322 26.16 16.94 15.52
C THR A 322 25.32 18.13 15.08
N ILE A 323 24.43 18.62 15.95
CA ILE A 323 23.63 19.85 15.68
C ILE A 323 24.56 21.04 15.45
N ALA A 324 25.50 21.28 16.36
CA ALA A 324 26.41 22.43 16.25
C ALA A 324 27.24 22.37 14.97
N GLU A 325 27.74 21.19 14.59
CA GLU A 325 28.53 21.03 13.37
C GLU A 325 27.69 21.33 12.12
N ARG A 326 26.46 20.80 12.06
CA ARG A 326 25.58 20.89 10.88
C ARG A 326 24.88 22.24 10.73
N THR A 327 24.81 23.04 11.81
CA THR A 327 24.18 24.37 11.80
C THR A 327 25.19 25.52 11.76
N MET A 328 26.49 25.23 11.74
CA MET A 328 27.58 26.20 11.83
C MET A 328 27.57 27.32 10.75
N GLY A 329 26.84 27.08 9.63
CA GLY A 329 26.71 28.04 8.52
C GLY A 329 25.42 28.85 8.49
N ILE A 330 24.53 28.67 9.48
CA ILE A 330 23.23 29.33 9.55
C ILE A 330 23.31 30.49 10.54
N SER A 331 22.79 31.68 10.18
CA SER A 331 22.81 32.84 11.06
C SER A 331 21.90 32.67 12.27
N ASP A 332 22.23 33.33 13.41
CA ASP A 332 21.39 33.27 14.61
C ASP A 332 19.97 33.80 14.37
N GLU A 333 19.83 34.78 13.46
CA GLU A 333 18.52 35.35 13.09
C GLU A 333 17.67 34.31 12.33
N ASP A 334 18.28 33.59 11.42
CA ASP A 334 17.61 32.51 10.68
C ASP A 334 17.24 31.33 11.61
N LEU A 335 18.15 30.97 12.52
CA LEU A 335 17.90 29.93 13.52
C LEU A 335 16.72 30.29 14.44
N ALA A 336 16.65 31.58 14.87
CA ALA A 336 15.54 32.06 15.69
C ALA A 336 14.20 32.02 14.95
N ALA A 337 14.19 32.31 13.65
CA ALA A 337 13.00 32.26 12.81
C ALA A 337 12.50 30.83 12.54
N LEU A 338 13.33 29.82 12.81
CA LEU A 338 13.08 28.39 12.51
C LEU A 338 12.74 27.57 13.76
N ASP A 339 12.37 28.18 14.87
CA ASP A 339 12.09 27.51 16.15
C ASP A 339 13.22 26.56 16.58
N TYR A 340 14.48 26.94 16.28
CA TYR A 340 15.67 26.12 16.50
C TYR A 340 15.79 25.59 17.93
N VAL A 341 15.44 26.41 18.94
CA VAL A 341 15.56 26.03 20.36
C VAL A 341 14.69 24.81 20.68
N ASP A 342 13.43 24.84 20.26
CA ASP A 342 12.49 23.73 20.49
C ASP A 342 12.89 22.50 19.67
N TRP A 343 13.35 22.70 18.44
CA TRP A 343 13.85 21.63 17.59
C TRP A 343 15.08 20.94 18.18
N ALA A 344 16.07 21.70 18.63
CA ALA A 344 17.27 21.15 19.25
C ALA A 344 16.96 20.46 20.58
N GLU A 345 16.06 21.01 21.41
CA GLU A 345 15.64 20.39 22.66
C GLU A 345 14.91 19.06 22.39
N ALA A 346 14.07 18.99 21.37
CA ALA A 346 13.39 17.75 20.99
C ALA A 346 14.40 16.67 20.58
N LEU A 347 15.38 17.00 19.74
CA LEU A 347 16.45 16.09 19.35
C LEU A 347 17.25 15.59 20.55
N GLU A 348 17.61 16.48 21.48
CA GLU A 348 18.31 16.11 22.73
C GLU A 348 17.48 15.14 23.59
N ARG A 349 16.15 15.15 23.49
CA ARG A 349 15.27 14.21 24.16
C ARG A 349 15.05 12.91 23.37
N GLY A 350 15.63 12.80 22.16
CA GLY A 350 15.49 11.64 21.27
C GLY A 350 14.20 11.65 20.43
N ILE A 351 13.62 12.83 20.19
CA ILE A 351 12.34 13.02 19.51
C ILE A 351 12.55 14.01 18.35
N ALA A 352 11.98 13.71 17.19
CA ALA A 352 12.07 14.58 16.03
C ALA A 352 10.76 14.64 15.23
N ALA A 353 10.58 15.71 14.47
CA ALA A 353 9.65 15.74 13.33
C ALA A 353 10.43 15.52 12.03
N HIS A 354 9.75 14.96 11.00
CA HIS A 354 10.31 14.84 9.65
C HIS A 354 9.21 15.00 8.60
N HIS A 355 9.20 16.12 7.91
CA HIS A 355 8.21 16.42 6.87
C HIS A 355 8.75 17.42 5.83
N ALA A 356 8.03 17.56 4.71
CA ALA A 356 8.45 18.39 3.59
C ALA A 356 8.51 19.91 3.87
N GLY A 357 7.96 20.37 5.01
CA GLY A 357 8.03 21.78 5.44
C GLY A 357 9.33 22.16 6.15
N MET A 358 10.17 21.18 6.52
CA MET A 358 11.45 21.42 7.20
C MET A 358 12.54 21.79 6.21
N LEU A 359 13.52 22.57 6.67
CA LEU A 359 14.73 22.81 5.90
C LEU A 359 15.47 21.50 5.59
N PRO A 360 16.07 21.37 4.39
CA PRO A 360 16.85 20.19 4.02
C PRO A 360 17.93 19.84 5.04
N ALA A 361 18.70 20.83 5.53
CA ALA A 361 19.73 20.62 6.52
C ALA A 361 19.20 20.02 7.84
N PHE A 362 18.03 20.47 8.31
CA PHE A 362 17.41 19.94 9.52
C PHE A 362 16.91 18.51 9.33
N LYS A 363 16.39 18.17 8.13
CA LYS A 363 15.99 16.79 7.80
C LYS A 363 17.19 15.85 7.79
N GLU A 364 18.29 16.26 7.17
CA GLU A 364 19.54 15.49 7.12
C GLU A 364 20.08 15.20 8.52
N VAL A 365 20.03 16.19 9.44
CA VAL A 365 20.41 15.97 10.85
C VAL A 365 19.51 14.93 11.52
N VAL A 366 18.20 15.01 11.30
CA VAL A 366 17.25 14.01 11.87
C VAL A 366 17.53 12.63 11.32
N GLU A 367 17.76 12.50 10.02
CA GLU A 367 18.07 11.26 9.33
C GLU A 367 19.37 10.64 9.85
N ASP A 368 20.45 11.42 9.93
CA ASP A 368 21.75 10.99 10.46
C ASP A 368 21.63 10.49 11.91
N LEU A 369 20.99 11.29 12.78
CA LEU A 369 20.83 10.94 14.19
C LEU A 369 19.92 9.72 14.41
N PHE A 370 18.92 9.54 13.56
CA PHE A 370 18.05 8.37 13.61
C PHE A 370 18.79 7.09 13.17
N GLN A 371 19.58 7.16 12.11
CA GLN A 371 20.42 6.05 11.65
C GLN A 371 21.44 5.63 12.71
N GLN A 372 21.98 6.59 13.44
CA GLN A 372 22.87 6.33 14.58
C GLN A 372 22.13 5.79 15.83
N GLY A 373 20.80 5.67 15.78
CA GLY A 373 19.97 5.24 16.90
C GLY A 373 19.88 6.23 18.05
N LEU A 374 20.26 7.49 17.84
CA LEU A 374 20.21 8.55 18.85
C LEU A 374 18.81 9.15 18.96
N ILE A 375 18.11 9.32 17.83
CA ILE A 375 16.68 9.64 17.84
C ILE A 375 15.89 8.34 18.00
N LYS A 376 14.94 8.33 18.93
CA LYS A 376 14.13 7.15 19.28
C LYS A 376 12.72 7.22 18.70
N VAL A 377 12.21 8.43 18.42
CA VAL A 377 10.87 8.66 17.85
C VAL A 377 10.95 9.74 16.78
N VAL A 378 10.44 9.42 15.59
CA VAL A 378 10.29 10.38 14.50
C VAL A 378 8.82 10.49 14.13
N PHE A 379 8.22 11.66 14.33
CA PHE A 379 6.90 12.01 13.84
C PHE A 379 7.00 12.45 12.38
N ALA A 380 6.40 11.68 11.47
CA ALA A 380 6.63 11.86 10.05
C ALA A 380 5.34 11.88 9.21
N THR A 381 5.41 12.56 8.07
CA THR A 381 4.43 12.42 6.99
C THR A 381 4.78 11.22 6.11
N GLU A 382 3.85 10.79 5.24
CA GLU A 382 4.07 9.62 4.37
C GLU A 382 5.31 9.76 3.46
N THR A 383 5.79 10.99 3.22
CA THR A 383 7.00 11.22 2.42
C THR A 383 8.24 10.52 2.97
N LEU A 384 8.31 10.26 4.27
CA LEU A 384 9.37 9.45 4.87
C LEU A 384 9.29 7.97 4.46
N ALA A 385 8.08 7.45 4.21
CA ALA A 385 7.91 6.09 3.73
C ALA A 385 8.39 5.90 2.29
N LEU A 386 8.50 6.99 1.53
CA LEU A 386 8.86 7.01 0.13
C LEU A 386 10.38 6.93 -0.06
N GLY A 387 10.98 5.79 0.28
CA GLY A 387 12.35 5.47 -0.16
C GLY A 387 13.49 5.92 0.74
N ILE A 388 13.29 6.77 1.76
CA ILE A 388 14.36 7.13 2.70
C ILE A 388 14.71 5.90 3.55
N ASN A 389 16.00 5.55 3.61
CA ASN A 389 16.48 4.40 4.38
C ASN A 389 16.54 4.74 5.88
N MET A 390 15.38 4.82 6.49
CA MET A 390 15.21 4.99 7.95
C MET A 390 14.36 3.84 8.48
N PRO A 391 14.90 2.62 8.59
CA PRO A 391 14.14 1.53 9.15
C PRO A 391 14.08 1.67 10.68
N ALA A 392 12.92 1.38 11.26
CA ALA A 392 12.65 1.44 12.68
C ALA A 392 12.34 0.05 13.23
N LYS A 393 12.38 -0.15 14.53
CA LYS A 393 11.87 -1.38 15.15
C LYS A 393 10.35 -1.43 15.05
N SER A 394 9.68 -0.29 15.26
CA SER A 394 8.23 -0.20 15.13
C SER A 394 7.78 0.98 14.27
N VAL A 395 6.57 0.84 13.73
CA VAL A 395 5.85 1.88 13.00
C VAL A 395 4.51 2.11 13.67
N VAL A 396 4.14 3.36 13.89
CA VAL A 396 2.83 3.77 14.41
C VAL A 396 2.05 4.49 13.33
N LEU A 397 0.80 4.10 13.13
CA LEU A 397 -0.16 4.80 12.27
C LEU A 397 -1.25 5.41 13.15
N GLU A 398 -1.33 6.75 13.18
CA GLU A 398 -2.35 7.43 13.99
C GLU A 398 -3.75 7.25 13.42
N ARG A 399 -3.87 7.22 12.10
CA ARG A 399 -5.13 7.02 11.36
C ARG A 399 -4.90 6.19 10.12
N LEU A 400 -5.97 5.59 9.61
CA LEU A 400 -5.98 4.86 8.32
C LEU A 400 -6.55 5.70 7.17
N VAL A 401 -6.76 6.99 7.39
CA VAL A 401 -7.33 7.95 6.42
C VAL A 401 -6.33 9.07 6.19
N LYS A 402 -6.10 9.43 4.94
CA LYS A 402 -5.22 10.54 4.54
C LYS A 402 -5.88 11.47 3.52
N TRP A 403 -5.33 12.67 3.39
CA TRP A 403 -5.71 13.59 2.32
C TRP A 403 -4.96 13.24 1.03
N ASN A 404 -5.69 12.94 -0.05
CA ASN A 404 -5.11 12.54 -1.35
C ASN A 404 -4.94 13.70 -2.36
N GLY A 405 -5.09 14.95 -1.91
CA GLY A 405 -5.06 16.15 -2.74
C GLY A 405 -6.46 16.68 -3.10
N GLU A 406 -7.50 15.86 -3.05
CA GLU A 406 -8.88 16.19 -3.39
C GLU A 406 -9.85 15.93 -2.23
N ALA A 407 -9.67 14.81 -1.53
CA ALA A 407 -10.55 14.36 -0.44
C ALA A 407 -9.78 13.53 0.59
N HIS A 408 -10.41 13.30 1.75
CA HIS A 408 -9.96 12.27 2.68
C HIS A 408 -10.31 10.89 2.10
N ALA A 409 -9.30 10.02 1.99
CA ALA A 409 -9.42 8.68 1.46
C ALA A 409 -8.74 7.68 2.40
N ASP A 410 -9.30 6.46 2.46
CA ASP A 410 -8.70 5.37 3.21
C ASP A 410 -7.36 4.96 2.60
N LEU A 411 -6.44 4.48 3.44
CA LEU A 411 -5.18 3.90 2.97
C LEU A 411 -5.46 2.65 2.16
N SER A 412 -4.85 2.57 0.98
CA SER A 412 -4.82 1.34 0.21
C SER A 412 -3.92 0.29 0.87
N ALA A 413 -4.10 -0.98 0.54
CA ALA A 413 -3.23 -2.06 1.04
C ALA A 413 -1.76 -1.84 0.67
N GLY A 414 -1.48 -1.28 -0.52
CA GLY A 414 -0.13 -0.93 -0.94
C GLY A 414 0.52 0.13 -0.06
N GLU A 415 -0.20 1.22 0.23
CA GLU A 415 0.27 2.28 1.13
C GLU A 415 0.47 1.77 2.55
N TYR A 416 -0.47 0.98 3.08
CA TYR A 416 -0.33 0.35 4.38
C TYR A 416 0.92 -0.53 4.47
N THR A 417 1.15 -1.38 3.46
CA THR A 417 2.33 -2.25 3.38
C THR A 417 3.61 -1.45 3.26
N GLN A 418 3.62 -0.35 2.51
CA GLN A 418 4.78 0.52 2.35
C GLN A 418 5.15 1.24 3.65
N LEU A 419 4.14 1.78 4.37
CA LEU A 419 4.34 2.44 5.66
C LEU A 419 4.84 1.44 6.71
N THR A 420 4.13 0.33 6.90
CA THR A 420 4.46 -0.70 7.89
C THR A 420 5.70 -1.51 7.52
N GLY A 421 6.04 -1.52 6.23
CA GLY A 421 7.26 -2.10 5.68
C GLY A 421 8.55 -1.54 6.27
N ARG A 422 8.51 -0.35 6.86
CA ARG A 422 9.64 0.30 7.55
C ARG A 422 9.94 -0.29 8.92
N ALA A 423 9.04 -1.09 9.50
CA ALA A 423 9.26 -1.75 10.78
C ALA A 423 10.15 -3.00 10.61
N GLY A 424 11.05 -3.25 11.55
CA GLY A 424 11.96 -4.39 11.55
C GLY A 424 13.23 -4.17 10.72
N ARG A 425 14.36 -3.96 11.39
CA ARG A 425 15.68 -3.73 10.78
C ARG A 425 16.39 -5.03 10.53
N ARG A 426 16.66 -5.36 9.25
CA ARG A 426 17.40 -6.58 8.89
C ARG A 426 18.78 -6.60 9.54
N GLY A 427 19.14 -7.73 10.15
CA GLY A 427 20.43 -7.90 10.85
C GLY A 427 20.51 -7.25 12.24
N ILE A 428 19.48 -6.50 12.68
CA ILE A 428 19.43 -5.83 13.99
C ILE A 428 18.26 -6.36 14.82
N ASP A 429 17.05 -6.34 14.24
CA ASP A 429 15.83 -6.74 14.94
C ASP A 429 15.43 -8.17 14.57
N VAL A 430 14.96 -8.91 15.55
CA VAL A 430 14.39 -10.26 15.36
C VAL A 430 12.99 -10.17 14.80
N GLU A 431 12.27 -9.08 15.15
CA GLU A 431 10.90 -8.82 14.75
C GLU A 431 10.64 -7.32 14.61
N GLY A 432 9.67 -6.95 13.78
CA GLY A 432 9.17 -5.58 13.61
C GLY A 432 7.71 -5.49 14.07
N HIS A 433 7.26 -4.28 14.42
CA HIS A 433 5.93 -4.05 14.96
C HIS A 433 5.22 -2.90 14.23
N ALA A 434 4.01 -3.16 13.76
CA ALA A 434 3.11 -2.13 13.24
C ALA A 434 1.99 -1.91 14.26
N VAL A 435 1.82 -0.67 14.69
CA VAL A 435 0.84 -0.27 15.70
C VAL A 435 -0.13 0.73 15.09
N VAL A 436 -1.41 0.38 15.05
CA VAL A 436 -2.48 1.30 14.66
C VAL A 436 -3.17 1.82 15.91
N LEU A 437 -3.37 3.13 15.99
CA LEU A 437 -4.06 3.71 17.15
C LEU A 437 -5.57 3.56 17.01
N TRP A 438 -6.20 3.27 18.13
CA TRP A 438 -7.65 3.21 18.21
C TRP A 438 -8.29 4.57 17.93
N SER A 439 -9.25 4.59 17.05
CA SER A 439 -10.20 5.68 16.83
C SER A 439 -11.63 5.12 16.86
N ASP A 440 -12.63 5.98 17.08
CA ASP A 440 -14.04 5.55 17.20
C ASP A 440 -14.60 4.99 15.88
N ASP A 441 -13.94 5.28 14.75
CA ASP A 441 -14.24 4.83 13.39
C ASP A 441 -13.37 3.64 12.95
N LEU A 442 -12.43 3.16 13.77
CA LEU A 442 -11.60 2.00 13.45
C LEU A 442 -12.44 0.72 13.44
N ASP A 443 -12.40 0.03 12.31
CA ASP A 443 -12.93 -1.32 12.15
C ASP A 443 -11.77 -2.33 12.15
N PRO A 444 -11.68 -3.21 13.17
CA PRO A 444 -10.60 -4.19 13.27
C PRO A 444 -10.59 -5.22 12.13
N GLU A 445 -11.74 -5.54 11.52
CA GLU A 445 -11.83 -6.49 10.40
C GLU A 445 -11.28 -5.84 9.12
N VAL A 446 -11.58 -4.55 8.88
CA VAL A 446 -11.01 -3.79 7.77
C VAL A 446 -9.48 -3.65 7.92
N LEU A 447 -9.01 -3.33 9.13
CA LEU A 447 -7.57 -3.28 9.43
C LEU A 447 -6.91 -4.63 9.19
N ALA A 448 -7.52 -5.73 9.63
CA ALA A 448 -7.00 -7.07 9.40
C ALA A 448 -6.93 -7.41 7.91
N GLY A 449 -7.91 -6.97 7.12
CA GLY A 449 -7.88 -7.07 5.66
C GLY A 449 -6.68 -6.35 5.05
N LEU A 450 -6.41 -5.09 5.47
CA LEU A 450 -5.23 -4.34 5.03
C LEU A 450 -3.91 -5.02 5.44
N ALA A 451 -3.81 -5.48 6.70
CA ALA A 451 -2.62 -6.11 7.26
C ALA A 451 -2.33 -7.49 6.65
N SER A 452 -3.36 -8.21 6.21
CA SER A 452 -3.22 -9.53 5.55
C SER A 452 -2.89 -9.42 4.07
N THR A 453 -3.14 -8.28 3.44
CA THR A 453 -2.87 -8.05 2.03
C THR A 453 -1.40 -7.70 1.83
N ARG A 454 -0.58 -8.71 1.50
CA ARG A 454 0.87 -8.55 1.32
C ARG A 454 1.27 -8.06 -0.06
N THR A 455 0.38 -8.22 -1.04
CA THR A 455 0.62 -7.85 -2.43
C THR A 455 -0.57 -7.07 -2.96
N TYR A 456 -0.32 -6.14 -3.86
CA TYR A 456 -1.35 -5.34 -4.54
C TYR A 456 -1.08 -5.31 -6.04
N PRO A 457 -2.12 -5.22 -6.89
CA PRO A 457 -1.92 -5.19 -8.34
C PRO A 457 -1.29 -3.87 -8.78
N LEU A 458 -0.22 -3.96 -9.54
CA LEU A 458 0.37 -2.84 -10.25
C LEU A 458 -0.55 -2.49 -11.43
N LYS A 459 -1.22 -1.34 -11.34
CA LYS A 459 -2.07 -0.82 -12.40
C LYS A 459 -1.39 0.37 -13.05
N SER A 460 -1.35 0.37 -14.37
CA SER A 460 -0.83 1.52 -15.09
C SER A 460 -1.66 2.77 -14.82
N SER A 461 -0.99 3.87 -14.54
CA SER A 461 -1.56 5.23 -14.49
C SER A 461 -1.32 6.01 -15.79
N PHE A 462 -0.71 5.36 -16.78
CA PHE A 462 -0.31 5.99 -18.03
C PHE A 462 -1.49 6.60 -18.78
N ARG A 463 -1.35 7.88 -19.08
CA ARG A 463 -2.23 8.63 -19.97
C ARG A 463 -1.38 9.54 -20.83
N ALA A 464 -1.49 9.43 -22.13
CA ALA A 464 -0.78 10.31 -23.05
C ALA A 464 -1.11 11.78 -22.74
N SER A 465 -0.14 12.55 -22.24
CA SER A 465 -0.29 13.97 -22.01
C SER A 465 -0.08 14.76 -23.31
N TYR A 466 -0.64 15.98 -23.39
CA TYR A 466 -0.40 16.84 -24.55
C TYR A 466 1.09 17.13 -24.77
N ASN A 467 1.85 17.41 -23.70
CA ASN A 467 3.29 17.67 -23.79
C ASN A 467 4.05 16.47 -24.35
N MET A 468 3.72 15.28 -23.88
CA MET A 468 4.30 14.03 -24.37
C MET A 468 3.98 13.82 -25.85
N ALA A 469 2.71 13.94 -26.23
CA ALA A 469 2.29 13.78 -27.63
C ALA A 469 3.00 14.78 -28.56
N VAL A 470 3.11 16.05 -28.15
CA VAL A 470 3.81 17.10 -28.94
C VAL A 470 5.29 16.78 -29.08
N ASN A 471 5.98 16.41 -27.99
CA ASN A 471 7.41 16.06 -28.03
C ASN A 471 7.68 14.84 -28.89
N LEU A 472 6.90 13.77 -28.72
CA LEU A 472 7.05 12.55 -29.51
C LEU A 472 6.76 12.77 -31.00
N VAL A 473 5.68 13.48 -31.34
CA VAL A 473 5.35 13.78 -32.73
C VAL A 473 6.42 14.68 -33.35
N GLY A 474 6.96 15.63 -32.59
CA GLY A 474 8.04 16.52 -33.05
C GLY A 474 9.37 15.79 -33.29
N THR A 475 9.70 14.77 -32.48
CA THR A 475 10.96 14.04 -32.58
C THR A 475 10.93 12.86 -33.54
N MET A 476 9.86 12.08 -33.56
CA MET A 476 9.80 10.82 -34.32
C MET A 476 8.65 10.72 -35.31
N GLY A 477 7.82 11.75 -35.43
CA GLY A 477 6.67 11.79 -36.33
C GLY A 477 5.45 11.03 -35.79
N ARG A 478 4.29 11.31 -36.41
CA ARG A 478 2.98 10.86 -35.90
C ARG A 478 2.81 9.34 -35.85
N GLN A 479 3.26 8.63 -36.90
CA GLN A 479 3.06 7.19 -36.97
C GLN A 479 3.88 6.46 -35.89
N ARG A 480 5.17 6.77 -35.79
CA ARG A 480 6.05 6.15 -34.79
C ARG A 480 5.65 6.51 -33.36
N THR A 481 5.12 7.73 -33.15
CA THR A 481 4.54 8.12 -31.86
C THR A 481 3.35 7.22 -31.49
N ARG A 482 2.47 6.92 -32.45
CA ARG A 482 1.33 6.03 -32.20
C ARG A 482 1.81 4.63 -31.83
N ASP A 483 2.75 4.06 -32.59
CA ASP A 483 3.28 2.72 -32.35
C ASP A 483 3.89 2.63 -30.94
N VAL A 484 4.61 3.66 -30.50
CA VAL A 484 5.20 3.75 -29.17
C VAL A 484 4.13 3.82 -28.07
N LEU A 485 3.09 4.62 -28.27
CA LEU A 485 2.01 4.73 -27.27
C LEU A 485 1.18 3.44 -27.13
N GLU A 486 1.05 2.68 -28.23
CA GLU A 486 0.40 1.37 -28.25
C GLU A 486 1.21 0.28 -27.53
N THR A 487 2.49 0.53 -27.22
CA THR A 487 3.34 -0.39 -26.43
C THR A 487 3.31 -0.09 -24.92
N SER A 488 2.50 0.84 -24.45
CA SER A 488 2.38 1.17 -23.03
C SER A 488 1.84 -0.01 -22.19
N PHE A 489 2.20 -0.05 -20.91
CA PHE A 489 1.64 -1.05 -19.98
C PHE A 489 0.14 -0.90 -19.82
N ALA A 490 -0.37 0.34 -19.88
CA ALA A 490 -1.81 0.60 -19.92
C ALA A 490 -2.51 -0.13 -21.07
N GLN A 491 -1.94 -0.06 -22.29
CA GLN A 491 -2.48 -0.75 -23.46
C GLN A 491 -2.34 -2.26 -23.31
N PHE A 492 -1.18 -2.74 -22.85
CA PHE A 492 -0.94 -4.16 -22.60
C PHE A 492 -1.97 -4.75 -21.62
N GLN A 493 -2.28 -4.05 -20.52
CA GLN A 493 -3.30 -4.45 -19.57
C GLN A 493 -4.71 -4.42 -20.17
N ALA A 494 -5.02 -3.40 -21.00
CA ALA A 494 -6.28 -3.31 -21.70
C ALA A 494 -6.48 -4.48 -22.68
N ASP A 495 -5.47 -4.82 -23.45
CA ASP A 495 -5.50 -5.91 -24.43
C ASP A 495 -5.67 -7.27 -23.75
N GLN A 496 -4.97 -7.52 -22.65
CA GLN A 496 -5.15 -8.74 -21.86
C GLN A 496 -6.56 -8.84 -21.28
N SER A 497 -7.13 -7.74 -20.78
CA SER A 497 -8.48 -7.72 -20.26
C SER A 497 -9.53 -8.03 -21.34
N VAL A 498 -9.36 -7.52 -22.55
CA VAL A 498 -10.23 -7.80 -23.70
C VAL A 498 -10.16 -9.27 -24.11
N VAL A 499 -8.97 -9.84 -24.17
CA VAL A 499 -8.77 -11.28 -24.45
C VAL A 499 -9.40 -12.14 -23.36
N GLY A 500 -9.21 -11.78 -22.09
CA GLY A 500 -9.83 -12.48 -20.95
C GLY A 500 -11.35 -12.45 -21.00
N LEU A 501 -11.95 -11.28 -21.24
CA LEU A 501 -13.40 -11.10 -21.38
C LEU A 501 -13.95 -11.87 -22.60
N SER A 502 -13.23 -11.89 -23.71
CA SER A 502 -13.61 -12.65 -24.90
C SER A 502 -13.60 -14.16 -24.64
N ALA A 503 -12.57 -14.67 -23.95
CA ALA A 503 -12.48 -16.08 -23.57
C ALA A 503 -13.58 -16.47 -22.58
N GLU A 504 -13.89 -15.62 -21.61
CA GLU A 504 -14.98 -15.83 -20.66
C GLU A 504 -16.35 -15.80 -21.35
N ALA A 505 -16.59 -14.84 -22.23
CA ALA A 505 -17.80 -14.77 -23.03
C ALA A 505 -17.99 -16.02 -23.91
N LYS A 506 -16.89 -16.54 -24.49
CA LYS A 506 -16.92 -17.79 -25.25
C LYS A 506 -17.29 -18.97 -24.35
N ARG A 507 -16.64 -19.10 -23.18
CA ARG A 507 -16.93 -20.16 -22.21
C ARG A 507 -18.37 -20.12 -21.72
N LEU A 508 -18.89 -18.92 -21.43
CA LEU A 508 -20.28 -18.74 -21.01
C LEU A 508 -21.27 -19.10 -22.12
N ARG A 509 -20.97 -18.77 -23.38
CA ARG A 509 -21.80 -19.22 -24.54
C ARG A 509 -21.79 -20.72 -24.71
N GLU A 510 -20.63 -21.35 -24.64
CA GLU A 510 -20.51 -22.80 -24.70
C GLU A 510 -21.27 -23.49 -23.56
N ALA A 511 -21.18 -22.96 -22.34
CA ALA A 511 -21.98 -23.44 -21.21
C ALA A 511 -23.47 -23.24 -21.43
N GLN A 512 -23.91 -22.09 -21.96
CA GLN A 512 -25.30 -21.80 -22.28
C GLN A 512 -25.85 -22.78 -23.36
N ASP A 513 -25.07 -23.04 -24.40
CA ASP A 513 -25.44 -23.99 -25.45
C ASP A 513 -25.49 -25.44 -24.91
N GLY A 514 -24.56 -25.80 -24.00
CA GLY A 514 -24.60 -27.06 -23.27
C GLY A 514 -25.87 -27.22 -22.43
N TYR A 515 -26.25 -26.18 -21.67
CA TYR A 515 -27.51 -26.17 -20.92
C TYR A 515 -28.72 -26.25 -21.85
N ARG A 516 -28.74 -25.49 -22.95
CA ARG A 516 -29.83 -25.54 -23.94
C ARG A 516 -29.99 -26.93 -24.53
N THR A 517 -28.89 -27.59 -24.88
CA THR A 517 -28.89 -28.95 -25.39
C THR A 517 -29.37 -29.96 -24.34
N ALA A 518 -28.90 -29.82 -23.08
CA ALA A 518 -29.33 -30.68 -21.98
C ALA A 518 -30.81 -30.51 -21.60
N MET A 519 -31.39 -29.31 -21.85
CA MET A 519 -32.81 -29.01 -21.58
C MET A 519 -33.73 -29.35 -22.74
N SER A 520 -33.20 -29.70 -23.91
CA SER A 520 -34.03 -30.22 -25.03
C SER A 520 -34.29 -31.71 -24.85
N CYS A 521 -35.54 -32.15 -24.91
CA CYS A 521 -35.89 -33.54 -24.83
C CYS A 521 -36.94 -33.87 -25.90
N HIS A 522 -37.21 -35.20 -26.10
CA HIS A 522 -38.17 -35.67 -27.08
C HIS A 522 -39.63 -35.23 -26.82
N LEU A 523 -39.93 -34.67 -25.65
CA LEU A 523 -41.24 -34.14 -25.27
C LEU A 523 -41.38 -32.62 -25.50
N GLY A 524 -40.32 -31.94 -25.91
CA GLY A 524 -40.31 -30.50 -26.17
C GLY A 524 -39.14 -29.76 -25.53
N ASP A 525 -39.18 -28.43 -25.67
CA ASP A 525 -38.16 -27.54 -25.05
C ASP A 525 -38.54 -27.24 -23.58
N PHE A 526 -37.65 -27.62 -22.67
CA PHE A 526 -37.84 -27.42 -21.23
C PHE A 526 -37.92 -25.92 -20.87
N THR A 527 -37.25 -25.06 -21.61
CA THR A 527 -37.30 -23.59 -21.40
C THR A 527 -38.69 -23.05 -21.68
N GLU A 528 -39.34 -23.54 -22.76
CA GLU A 528 -40.70 -23.18 -23.10
C GLU A 528 -41.69 -23.71 -22.05
N TYR A 529 -41.49 -24.95 -21.61
CA TYR A 529 -42.28 -25.53 -20.52
C TYR A 529 -42.16 -24.74 -19.22
N ALA A 530 -40.94 -24.39 -18.82
CA ALA A 530 -40.70 -23.62 -17.61
C ALA A 530 -41.35 -22.23 -17.66
N ARG A 531 -41.27 -21.55 -18.82
CA ARG A 531 -41.92 -20.26 -19.03
C ARG A 531 -43.45 -20.35 -18.96
N ILE A 532 -44.02 -21.35 -19.64
CA ILE A 532 -45.46 -21.56 -19.57
C ILE A 532 -45.91 -21.87 -18.13
N ARG A 533 -45.14 -22.65 -17.39
CA ARG A 533 -45.44 -22.98 -16.00
C ARG A 533 -45.34 -21.77 -15.07
N GLU A 534 -44.40 -20.89 -15.30
CA GLU A 534 -44.28 -19.64 -14.57
C GLU A 534 -45.44 -18.69 -14.89
N ASP A 535 -45.79 -18.52 -16.16
CA ASP A 535 -46.95 -17.74 -16.60
C ASP A 535 -48.25 -18.28 -15.99
N LEU A 536 -48.41 -19.62 -15.96
CA LEU A 536 -49.56 -20.26 -15.34
C LEU A 536 -49.63 -19.98 -13.83
N SER A 537 -48.50 -20.11 -13.13
CA SER A 537 -48.42 -19.81 -11.68
C SER A 537 -48.76 -18.35 -11.37
N GLN A 538 -48.30 -17.42 -12.21
CA GLN A 538 -48.65 -16.01 -12.07
C GLN A 538 -50.13 -15.74 -12.38
N ALA A 539 -50.69 -16.39 -13.40
CA ALA A 539 -52.11 -16.31 -13.74
C ALA A 539 -52.98 -16.86 -12.59
N GLU A 540 -52.62 -18.03 -12.02
CA GLU A 540 -53.31 -18.61 -10.86
C GLU A 540 -53.30 -17.69 -9.63
N LYS A 541 -52.13 -17.09 -9.30
CA LYS A 541 -52.01 -16.09 -8.21
C LYS A 541 -52.90 -14.87 -8.45
N THR A 542 -52.93 -14.40 -9.68
CA THR A 542 -53.73 -13.22 -10.07
C THR A 542 -55.22 -13.54 -10.02
N ALA A 543 -55.63 -14.71 -10.54
CA ALA A 543 -57.01 -15.20 -10.46
C ALA A 543 -57.46 -15.42 -9.00
N GLY A 544 -56.59 -16.01 -8.17
CA GLY A 544 -56.85 -16.19 -6.73
C GLY A 544 -57.08 -14.84 -6.02
N ARG A 545 -56.28 -13.83 -6.29
CA ARG A 545 -56.45 -12.46 -5.74
C ARG A 545 -57.76 -11.82 -6.20
N ARG A 546 -58.07 -11.94 -7.53
CA ARG A 546 -59.36 -11.41 -8.06
C ARG A 546 -60.56 -12.10 -7.43
N ALA A 547 -60.52 -13.44 -7.31
CA ALA A 547 -61.59 -14.20 -6.67
C ALA A 547 -61.76 -13.85 -5.18
N GLN A 548 -60.65 -13.59 -4.48
CA GLN A 548 -60.73 -13.15 -3.06
C GLN A 548 -61.31 -11.74 -2.95
N MET A 549 -60.92 -10.79 -3.80
CA MET A 549 -61.52 -9.47 -3.85
C MET A 549 -63.02 -9.54 -4.18
N ALA A 550 -63.39 -10.28 -5.22
CA ALA A 550 -64.80 -10.43 -5.57
C ALA A 550 -65.64 -11.00 -4.43
N ARG A 551 -65.09 -12.02 -3.72
CA ARG A 551 -65.78 -12.59 -2.52
C ARG A 551 -65.95 -11.54 -1.42
N LYS A 552 -64.89 -10.72 -1.19
CA LYS A 552 -64.93 -9.65 -0.17
C LYS A 552 -65.98 -8.59 -0.55
N THR A 553 -65.97 -8.11 -1.79
CA THR A 553 -66.96 -7.13 -2.30
C THR A 553 -68.37 -7.69 -2.27
N ASN A 554 -68.57 -8.95 -2.67
CA ASN A 554 -69.89 -9.59 -2.58
C ASN A 554 -70.37 -9.75 -1.15
N ALA A 555 -69.48 -10.09 -0.19
CA ALA A 555 -69.82 -10.17 1.22
C ALA A 555 -70.17 -8.78 1.80
N GLU A 556 -69.41 -7.74 1.44
CA GLU A 556 -69.69 -6.35 1.81
C GLU A 556 -71.04 -5.89 1.28
N ASN A 557 -71.31 -6.13 -0.03
CA ASN A 557 -72.58 -5.80 -0.64
C ASN A 557 -73.77 -6.58 0.00
N SER A 558 -73.55 -7.87 0.34
CA SER A 558 -74.57 -8.66 1.03
C SER A 558 -74.87 -8.15 2.42
N LEU A 559 -73.83 -7.72 3.16
CA LEU A 559 -73.98 -7.13 4.50
C LEU A 559 -74.69 -5.75 4.42
N MET A 560 -74.41 -4.94 3.38
CA MET A 560 -75.08 -3.63 3.18
C MET A 560 -76.56 -3.79 2.76
N ALA A 561 -76.93 -4.91 2.18
CA ALA A 561 -78.32 -5.17 1.79
C ALA A 561 -79.22 -5.62 2.92
N LEU A 562 -78.68 -5.91 4.11
CA LEU A 562 -79.42 -6.35 5.28
C LEU A 562 -80.29 -5.23 5.85
N ARG A 563 -81.53 -5.59 6.27
CA ARG A 563 -82.50 -4.67 6.91
C ARG A 563 -82.80 -5.09 8.35
N PRO A 564 -83.13 -4.13 9.22
CA PRO A 564 -83.61 -4.50 10.56
C PRO A 564 -84.77 -5.50 10.47
N GLY A 565 -84.68 -6.61 11.22
CA GLY A 565 -85.62 -7.74 11.21
C GLY A 565 -85.17 -8.93 10.37
N ASP A 566 -84.15 -8.80 9.50
CA ASP A 566 -83.62 -9.96 8.73
C ASP A 566 -82.97 -10.98 9.67
N VAL A 567 -83.23 -12.28 9.38
CA VAL A 567 -82.63 -13.41 10.12
C VAL A 567 -81.46 -13.93 9.30
N ILE A 568 -80.26 -13.81 9.84
CA ILE A 568 -79.03 -14.27 9.21
C ILE A 568 -78.40 -15.42 10.02
N ARG A 569 -77.54 -16.21 9.37
CA ARG A 569 -76.75 -17.25 10.06
C ARG A 569 -75.30 -16.86 10.11
N ILE A 570 -74.76 -16.64 11.32
CA ILE A 570 -73.33 -16.39 11.53
C ILE A 570 -72.59 -17.73 11.42
N PRO A 571 -71.68 -17.88 10.44
CA PRO A 571 -71.15 -19.20 10.11
C PRO A 571 -70.07 -19.71 11.07
N ARG A 572 -69.30 -18.83 11.76
CA ARG A 572 -68.19 -19.17 12.67
C ARG A 572 -68.01 -18.15 13.78
N GLY A 573 -67.44 -18.59 14.92
CA GLY A 573 -67.06 -17.74 16.08
C GLY A 573 -67.87 -18.03 17.32
N LYS A 574 -67.58 -17.34 18.43
CA LYS A 574 -68.26 -17.49 19.73
C LYS A 574 -69.78 -17.23 19.69
N ARG A 575 -70.27 -16.63 18.62
CA ARG A 575 -71.68 -16.30 18.40
C ARG A 575 -72.20 -16.94 17.10
N ALA A 576 -71.67 -18.08 16.70
CA ALA A 576 -72.17 -18.82 15.54
C ALA A 576 -73.60 -19.30 15.75
N GLY A 577 -74.49 -19.11 14.78
CA GLY A 577 -75.89 -19.49 14.87
C GLY A 577 -76.82 -18.49 14.20
N PRO A 578 -78.14 -18.68 14.29
CA PRO A 578 -79.11 -17.69 13.80
C PRO A 578 -79.06 -16.39 14.63
N ALA A 579 -79.09 -15.27 13.95
CA ALA A 579 -79.06 -13.91 14.55
C ALA A 579 -80.02 -13.01 13.78
N VAL A 580 -80.68 -12.08 14.50
CA VAL A 580 -81.54 -11.07 13.89
C VAL A 580 -80.80 -9.76 13.76
N VAL A 581 -80.90 -9.11 12.63
CA VAL A 581 -80.34 -7.78 12.41
C VAL A 581 -81.18 -6.74 13.15
N LEU A 582 -80.55 -6.02 14.09
CA LEU A 582 -81.24 -4.98 14.89
C LEU A 582 -81.16 -3.60 14.27
N THR A 583 -79.98 -3.30 13.69
CA THR A 583 -79.71 -2.04 13.01
C THR A 583 -79.00 -2.30 11.67
N ALA A 584 -79.33 -1.48 10.65
CA ALA A 584 -78.67 -1.59 9.36
C ALA A 584 -77.17 -1.19 9.51
N ALA A 585 -76.29 -1.78 8.65
CA ALA A 585 -74.90 -1.39 8.59
C ALA A 585 -74.78 0.06 8.03
N ASP A 586 -74.14 0.93 8.82
CA ASP A 586 -73.81 2.26 8.33
C ASP A 586 -72.67 2.14 7.28
N ARG A 587 -72.74 2.94 6.22
CA ARG A 587 -71.64 3.03 5.25
C ARG A 587 -70.38 3.49 5.98
N PRO A 588 -69.23 2.81 5.84
CA PRO A 588 -67.98 3.40 6.26
C PRO A 588 -67.72 4.66 5.43
N ALA A 589 -67.37 5.76 6.11
CA ALA A 589 -67.03 7.03 5.53
C ALA A 589 -65.77 6.96 4.66
#